data_cf6a5e992430c82492151c0292d921b0
#
_entry.id   cf6a5e992430c82492151c0292d921b0
#
_cell.length_a   1.000
_cell.length_b   1.000
_cell.length_c   1.000
_cell.angle_alpha   90.00
_cell.angle_beta   90.00
_cell.angle_gamma   90.00
#
_symmetry.space_group_name_H-M   'P 1'
#
loop_
_entity.id
_entity.type
_entity.pdbx_description
1 polymer ?
#
loop_
_entity_poly.entity_id
_entity_poly.type
_entity_poly.pdbx_seq_one_letter_code
_entity_poly.pdbx_strand_id
1 'polypeptide(L)'
;MNIGTHSDANLLKLLTWLSPNFPVGAYIYSHGIEFAVEEGLIRDAYTLQNWIEGVLTYGAGCKDGILFSETWKAASEKNDVRLLELSEMARAFQPTAEMEIESHAQGNAFIDAVCAAWSSNQLIRISSYLKQDNKNIPYSVAVALVSAIHGIALGDALTAYLNAFSSNLVSAGVRLIPIGQTMGLKVLAGLADTILTVKEISLTSSPKNMGSATLVVDWTSARHETQYTRLFRS
;
A
#
# COMPACT_ATOMS: atom_id res chain seq x y z
N MET A 1 27.94 -22.44 8.34
CA MET A 1 27.17 -21.18 8.32
C MET A 1 26.51 -21.05 6.95
N ASN A 2 25.25 -21.44 6.82
CA ASN A 2 24.51 -21.24 5.58
C ASN A 2 23.92 -19.82 5.63
N ILE A 3 24.66 -18.83 5.16
CA ILE A 3 24.20 -17.47 5.01
C ILE A 3 23.29 -17.48 3.76
N GLY A 4 22.00 -17.38 3.98
CA GLY A 4 20.92 -17.70 3.08
C GLY A 4 20.93 -17.05 1.71
N THR A 5 21.23 -17.84 0.69
CA THR A 5 21.11 -17.46 -0.74
C THR A 5 19.67 -17.17 -1.18
N HIS A 6 18.66 -17.66 -0.45
CA HIS A 6 17.24 -17.33 -0.71
C HIS A 6 16.87 -15.93 -0.22
N SER A 7 17.53 -15.40 0.80
CA SER A 7 17.27 -14.06 1.36
C SER A 7 17.63 -12.94 0.38
N ASP A 8 18.79 -13.01 -0.29
CA ASP A 8 19.29 -11.93 -1.14
C ASP A 8 18.44 -11.76 -2.42
N ALA A 9 18.07 -12.87 -3.06
CA ALA A 9 17.20 -12.83 -4.25
C ALA A 9 15.81 -12.25 -3.93
N ASN A 10 15.26 -12.55 -2.75
CA ASN A 10 13.98 -12.02 -2.31
C ASN A 10 14.09 -10.54 -1.93
N LEU A 11 15.18 -10.12 -1.30
CA LEU A 11 15.47 -8.72 -1.03
C LEU A 11 15.56 -7.92 -2.34
N LEU A 12 16.26 -8.41 -3.36
CA LEU A 12 16.35 -7.77 -4.67
C LEU A 12 14.98 -7.60 -5.33
N LYS A 13 14.08 -8.60 -5.22
CA LYS A 13 12.70 -8.48 -5.71
C LYS A 13 11.94 -7.36 -4.98
N LEU A 14 11.98 -7.33 -3.64
CA LEU A 14 11.30 -6.30 -2.85
C LEU A 14 11.81 -4.90 -3.18
N LEU A 15 13.14 -4.72 -3.28
CA LEU A 15 13.76 -3.46 -3.64
C LEU A 15 13.34 -3.00 -5.06
N THR A 16 13.13 -3.93 -5.98
CA THR A 16 12.69 -3.62 -7.35
C THR A 16 11.19 -3.33 -7.38
N TRP A 17 10.37 -4.22 -6.84
CA TRP A 17 8.89 -4.16 -6.93
C TRP A 17 8.28 -2.99 -6.19
N LEU A 18 8.90 -2.60 -5.08
CA LEU A 18 8.43 -1.52 -4.22
C LEU A 18 9.25 -0.22 -4.37
N SER A 19 10.10 -0.17 -5.38
CA SER A 19 10.82 1.06 -5.73
C SER A 19 9.88 2.09 -6.36
N PRO A 20 10.17 3.39 -6.22
CA PRO A 20 9.42 4.46 -6.89
C PRO A 20 9.41 4.35 -8.43
N ASN A 21 10.38 3.61 -9.01
CA ASN A 21 10.51 3.40 -10.45
C ASN A 21 9.67 2.21 -10.97
N PHE A 22 9.08 1.40 -10.08
CA PHE A 22 8.24 0.30 -10.52
C PHE A 22 6.95 0.85 -11.15
N PRO A 23 6.48 0.34 -12.30
CA PRO A 23 5.48 1.02 -13.14
C PRO A 23 4.04 0.84 -12.62
N VAL A 24 3.79 1.16 -11.36
CA VAL A 24 2.44 1.16 -10.76
C VAL A 24 1.78 2.55 -10.75
N GLY A 25 2.52 3.60 -11.06
CA GLY A 25 2.01 4.96 -11.10
C GLY A 25 1.73 5.58 -9.73
N ALA A 26 2.30 5.06 -8.64
CA ALA A 26 2.02 5.52 -7.27
C ALA A 26 2.31 7.02 -7.06
N TYR A 27 3.24 7.60 -7.81
CA TYR A 27 3.65 9.01 -7.68
C TYR A 27 2.58 10.03 -8.06
N ILE A 28 1.49 9.61 -8.74
CA ILE A 28 0.39 10.49 -9.14
C ILE A 28 -0.75 10.53 -8.12
N TYR A 29 -0.62 9.84 -7.00
CA TYR A 29 -1.63 9.76 -5.95
C TYR A 29 -1.13 10.41 -4.67
N SER A 30 -1.98 11.20 -4.01
CA SER A 30 -1.67 11.91 -2.77
C SER A 30 -2.38 11.36 -1.54
N HIS A 31 -3.35 10.48 -1.73
CA HIS A 31 -4.15 9.89 -0.65
C HIS A 31 -4.83 10.95 0.23
N GLY A 32 -5.36 12.01 -0.40
CA GLY A 32 -6.01 13.13 0.27
C GLY A 32 -5.07 14.20 0.83
N ILE A 33 -3.74 14.02 0.75
CA ILE A 33 -2.75 15.00 1.25
C ILE A 33 -2.86 16.34 0.51
N GLU A 34 -3.14 16.33 -0.80
CA GLU A 34 -3.21 17.57 -1.58
C GLU A 34 -4.30 18.51 -1.03
N PHE A 35 -5.49 18.01 -0.81
CA PHE A 35 -6.58 18.82 -0.23
C PHE A 35 -6.29 19.16 1.22
N ALA A 36 -5.65 18.30 2.00
CA ALA A 36 -5.25 18.58 3.37
C ALA A 36 -4.23 19.73 3.46
N VAL A 37 -3.35 19.88 2.47
CA VAL A 37 -2.42 21.01 2.35
C VAL A 37 -3.16 22.28 1.97
N GLU A 38 -4.11 22.24 1.04
CA GLU A 38 -4.94 23.39 0.65
C GLU A 38 -5.73 23.95 1.84
N GLU A 39 -6.29 23.07 2.67
CA GLU A 39 -7.01 23.45 3.90
C GLU A 39 -6.08 23.84 5.08
N GLY A 40 -4.76 23.80 4.88
CA GLY A 40 -3.78 24.18 5.92
C GLY A 40 -3.66 23.16 7.07
N LEU A 41 -4.20 21.96 6.91
CA LEU A 41 -4.06 20.86 7.89
C LEU A 41 -2.63 20.28 7.89
N ILE A 42 -2.01 20.27 6.72
CA ILE A 42 -0.60 19.89 6.52
C ILE A 42 0.15 21.10 5.99
N ARG A 43 1.14 21.63 6.74
CA ARG A 43 1.86 22.86 6.40
C ARG A 43 3.37 22.78 6.58
N ASP A 44 3.86 21.78 7.29
CA ASP A 44 5.27 21.55 7.62
C ASP A 44 5.56 20.05 7.81
N ALA A 45 6.84 19.74 8.08
CA ALA A 45 7.29 18.38 8.28
C ALA A 45 6.64 17.68 9.49
N TYR A 46 6.36 18.42 10.56
CA TYR A 46 5.75 17.89 11.77
C TYR A 46 4.29 17.48 11.52
N THR A 47 3.52 18.34 10.90
CA THR A 47 2.12 18.06 10.57
C THR A 47 1.99 16.96 9.51
N LEU A 48 2.93 16.89 8.54
CA LEU A 48 3.00 15.79 7.57
C LEU A 48 3.30 14.46 8.26
N GLN A 49 4.28 14.41 9.15
CA GLN A 49 4.61 13.19 9.90
C GLN A 49 3.42 12.69 10.72
N ASN A 50 2.79 13.56 11.51
CA ASN A 50 1.63 13.21 12.32
C ASN A 50 0.46 12.72 11.45
N TRP A 51 0.25 13.32 10.29
CA TRP A 51 -0.77 12.87 9.33
C TRP A 51 -0.51 11.44 8.86
N ILE A 52 0.73 11.17 8.42
CA ILE A 52 1.11 9.84 7.93
C ILE A 52 1.07 8.80 9.05
N GLU A 53 1.49 9.15 10.27
CA GLU A 53 1.35 8.27 11.44
C GLU A 53 -0.12 7.90 11.70
N GLY A 54 -1.03 8.88 11.58
CA GLY A 54 -2.47 8.63 11.68
C GLY A 54 -2.99 7.69 10.58
N VAL A 55 -2.60 7.92 9.32
CA VAL A 55 -2.96 7.04 8.18
C VAL A 55 -2.42 5.63 8.38
N LEU A 56 -1.20 5.49 8.88
CA LEU A 56 -0.59 4.18 9.13
C LEU A 56 -1.29 3.43 10.27
N THR A 57 -1.55 4.10 11.38
CA THR A 57 -2.01 3.46 12.62
C THR A 57 -3.51 3.21 12.63
N TYR A 58 -4.30 4.18 12.16
CA TYR A 58 -5.76 4.19 12.30
C TYR A 58 -6.51 4.13 10.97
N GLY A 59 -5.80 4.09 9.85
CA GLY A 59 -6.36 4.14 8.50
C GLY A 59 -5.86 3.04 7.58
N ALA A 60 -5.54 3.45 6.37
CA ALA A 60 -5.14 2.56 5.28
C ALA A 60 -3.96 1.66 5.65
N GLY A 61 -2.94 2.16 6.36
CA GLY A 61 -1.77 1.35 6.70
C GLY A 61 -2.11 0.10 7.50
N CYS A 62 -2.84 0.23 8.60
CA CYS A 62 -3.24 -0.90 9.45
C CYS A 62 -4.24 -1.81 8.73
N LYS A 63 -5.27 -1.23 8.11
CA LYS A 63 -6.29 -1.97 7.35
C LYS A 63 -5.66 -2.82 6.24
N ASP A 64 -4.86 -2.20 5.39
CA ASP A 64 -4.22 -2.87 4.26
C ASP A 64 -3.15 -3.86 4.73
N GLY A 65 -2.47 -3.58 5.85
CA GLY A 65 -1.52 -4.51 6.47
C GLY A 65 -2.19 -5.81 6.95
N ILE A 66 -3.37 -5.72 7.56
CA ILE A 66 -4.16 -6.91 7.98
C ILE A 66 -4.59 -7.71 6.75
N LEU A 67 -5.13 -7.05 5.72
CA LEU A 67 -5.52 -7.70 4.47
C LEU A 67 -4.33 -8.32 3.74
N PHE A 68 -3.19 -7.65 3.74
CA PHE A 68 -1.92 -8.16 3.23
C PHE A 68 -1.51 -9.46 3.93
N SER A 69 -1.49 -9.44 5.26
CA SER A 69 -1.13 -10.61 6.07
C SER A 69 -2.01 -11.82 5.77
N GLU A 70 -3.31 -11.64 5.75
CA GLU A 70 -4.28 -12.71 5.48
C GLU A 70 -4.21 -13.20 4.03
N THR A 71 -4.02 -12.28 3.07
CA THR A 71 -3.82 -12.64 1.66
C THR A 71 -2.56 -13.47 1.47
N TRP A 72 -1.46 -13.08 2.10
CA TRP A 72 -0.20 -13.84 2.04
C TRP A 72 -0.37 -15.26 2.59
N LYS A 73 -1.05 -15.42 3.73
CA LYS A 73 -1.36 -16.73 4.34
C LYS A 73 -2.22 -17.57 3.40
N ALA A 74 -3.33 -17.01 2.91
CA ALA A 74 -4.23 -17.70 1.99
C ALA A 74 -3.54 -18.14 0.69
N ALA A 75 -2.65 -17.31 0.14
CA ALA A 75 -1.86 -17.64 -1.04
C ALA A 75 -0.85 -18.76 -0.77
N SER A 76 -0.20 -18.75 0.39
CA SER A 76 0.73 -19.80 0.83
C SER A 76 0.03 -21.15 1.04
N GLU A 77 -1.21 -21.13 1.53
CA GLU A 77 -2.09 -22.29 1.72
C GLU A 77 -2.80 -22.72 0.42
N LYS A 78 -2.66 -21.98 -0.66
CA LYS A 78 -3.34 -22.16 -1.94
C LYS A 78 -4.87 -22.16 -1.81
N ASN A 79 -5.40 -21.33 -0.92
CA ASN A 79 -6.82 -21.20 -0.66
C ASN A 79 -7.43 -20.11 -1.57
N ASP A 80 -7.79 -20.49 -2.79
CA ASP A 80 -8.31 -19.60 -3.82
C ASP A 80 -9.62 -18.92 -3.40
N VAL A 81 -10.50 -19.62 -2.69
CA VAL A 81 -11.76 -19.06 -2.19
C VAL A 81 -11.50 -17.94 -1.21
N ARG A 82 -10.58 -18.16 -0.27
CA ARG A 82 -10.21 -17.16 0.71
C ARG A 82 -9.53 -15.94 0.07
N LEU A 83 -8.72 -16.15 -0.98
CA LEU A 83 -8.12 -15.06 -1.76
C LEU A 83 -9.19 -14.17 -2.41
N LEU A 84 -10.24 -14.77 -2.96
CA LEU A 84 -11.34 -14.02 -3.56
C LEU A 84 -12.09 -13.20 -2.49
N GLU A 85 -12.44 -13.81 -1.35
CA GLU A 85 -13.10 -13.12 -0.23
C GLU A 85 -12.26 -11.91 0.26
N LEU A 86 -10.95 -12.09 0.43
CA LEU A 86 -10.05 -11.02 0.88
C LEU A 86 -9.93 -9.91 -0.16
N SER A 87 -9.90 -10.24 -1.44
CA SER A 87 -9.90 -9.25 -2.52
C SER A 87 -11.19 -8.44 -2.55
N GLU A 88 -12.35 -9.07 -2.39
CA GLU A 88 -13.64 -8.40 -2.29
C GLU A 88 -13.73 -7.51 -1.04
N MET A 89 -13.25 -8.02 0.08
CA MET A 89 -13.18 -7.24 1.32
C MET A 89 -12.29 -6.01 1.16
N ALA A 90 -11.10 -6.16 0.58
CA ALA A 90 -10.18 -5.05 0.34
C ALA A 90 -10.79 -3.96 -0.56
N ARG A 91 -11.64 -4.33 -1.52
CA ARG A 91 -12.40 -3.40 -2.36
C ARG A 91 -13.50 -2.68 -1.55
N ALA A 92 -14.29 -3.44 -0.79
CA ALA A 92 -15.40 -2.90 -0.03
C ALA A 92 -14.99 -1.94 1.10
N PHE A 93 -13.76 -2.06 1.59
CA PHE A 93 -13.21 -1.21 2.65
C PHE A 93 -12.53 0.07 2.15
N GLN A 94 -12.60 0.40 0.86
CA GLN A 94 -12.11 1.70 0.39
C GLN A 94 -13.09 2.81 0.78
N PRO A 95 -12.64 3.85 1.50
CA PRO A 95 -13.56 4.85 2.06
C PRO A 95 -14.04 5.88 1.04
N THR A 96 -13.30 6.09 -0.06
CA THR A 96 -13.61 7.05 -1.11
C THR A 96 -13.39 6.45 -2.49
N ALA A 97 -14.06 7.02 -3.51
CA ALA A 97 -13.90 6.58 -4.89
C ALA A 97 -12.44 6.77 -5.38
N GLU A 98 -11.78 7.86 -4.99
CA GLU A 98 -10.38 8.09 -5.38
C GLU A 98 -9.43 7.05 -4.78
N MET A 99 -9.58 6.69 -3.50
CA MET A 99 -8.77 5.64 -2.87
C MET A 99 -9.05 4.26 -3.47
N GLU A 100 -10.29 3.99 -3.91
CA GLU A 100 -10.62 2.77 -4.65
C GLU A 100 -9.89 2.74 -6.00
N ILE A 101 -9.97 3.83 -6.76
CA ILE A 101 -9.30 3.96 -8.07
C ILE A 101 -7.78 3.81 -7.91
N GLU A 102 -7.20 4.48 -6.92
CA GLU A 102 -5.76 4.37 -6.58
C GLU A 102 -5.35 2.91 -6.35
N SER A 103 -6.01 2.26 -5.39
CA SER A 103 -5.71 0.87 -5.00
C SER A 103 -5.84 -0.10 -6.17
N HIS A 104 -6.89 0.05 -7.00
CA HIS A 104 -7.14 -0.81 -8.14
C HIS A 104 -6.15 -0.57 -9.29
N ALA A 105 -5.84 0.69 -9.59
CA ALA A 105 -4.90 1.02 -10.66
C ALA A 105 -3.50 0.49 -10.34
N GLN A 106 -3.02 0.73 -9.12
CA GLN A 106 -1.72 0.25 -8.67
C GLN A 106 -1.68 -1.28 -8.60
N GLY A 107 -2.72 -1.93 -8.09
CA GLY A 107 -2.77 -3.38 -7.96
C GLY A 107 -2.76 -4.10 -9.31
N ASN A 108 -3.56 -3.64 -10.28
CA ASN A 108 -3.56 -4.20 -11.62
C ASN A 108 -2.23 -3.98 -12.33
N ALA A 109 -1.68 -2.75 -12.30
CA ALA A 109 -0.39 -2.44 -12.90
C ALA A 109 0.75 -3.28 -12.29
N PHE A 110 0.71 -3.51 -10.97
CA PHE A 110 1.67 -4.35 -10.27
C PHE A 110 1.63 -5.80 -10.76
N ILE A 111 0.44 -6.41 -10.81
CA ILE A 111 0.28 -7.78 -11.30
C ILE A 111 0.75 -7.90 -12.75
N ASP A 112 0.36 -6.96 -13.61
CA ASP A 112 0.70 -7.00 -15.03
C ASP A 112 2.21 -6.87 -15.24
N ALA A 113 2.88 -5.97 -14.51
CA ALA A 113 4.34 -5.80 -14.57
C ALA A 113 5.09 -7.04 -14.05
N VAL A 114 4.63 -7.63 -12.94
CA VAL A 114 5.24 -8.85 -12.40
C VAL A 114 4.99 -10.05 -13.32
N CYS A 115 3.79 -10.20 -13.87
CA CYS A 115 3.50 -11.25 -14.84
C CYS A 115 4.39 -11.14 -16.09
N ALA A 116 4.73 -9.93 -16.52
CA ALA A 116 5.60 -9.71 -17.67
C ALA A 116 7.07 -10.10 -17.41
N ALA A 117 7.60 -9.82 -16.20
CA ALA A 117 9.03 -9.96 -15.92
C ALA A 117 9.39 -11.15 -15.00
N TRP A 118 8.49 -11.56 -14.11
CA TRP A 118 8.67 -12.66 -13.14
C TRP A 118 7.49 -13.65 -13.20
N SER A 119 7.09 -14.03 -14.40
CA SER A 119 5.92 -14.86 -14.63
C SER A 119 6.01 -16.23 -13.94
N SER A 120 4.88 -16.70 -13.43
CA SER A 120 4.67 -18.09 -13.05
C SER A 120 3.26 -18.54 -13.41
N ASN A 121 3.09 -19.84 -13.72
CA ASN A 121 1.77 -20.40 -14.05
C ASN A 121 0.77 -20.19 -12.90
N GLN A 122 1.25 -20.27 -11.65
CA GLN A 122 0.43 -20.03 -10.48
C GLN A 122 -0.06 -18.59 -10.43
N LEU A 123 0.81 -17.59 -10.65
CA LEU A 123 0.45 -16.18 -10.64
C LEU A 123 -0.57 -15.87 -11.73
N ILE A 124 -0.33 -16.33 -12.97
CA ILE A 124 -1.26 -16.15 -14.10
C ILE A 124 -2.63 -16.71 -13.77
N ARG A 125 -2.70 -17.96 -13.27
CA ARG A 125 -3.96 -18.63 -12.93
C ARG A 125 -4.73 -17.84 -11.85
N ILE A 126 -4.07 -17.50 -10.76
CA ILE A 126 -4.74 -16.83 -9.63
C ILE A 126 -5.14 -15.40 -9.99
N SER A 127 -4.29 -14.64 -10.67
CA SER A 127 -4.64 -13.29 -11.10
C SER A 127 -5.83 -13.28 -12.06
N SER A 128 -5.90 -14.25 -12.98
CA SER A 128 -7.07 -14.42 -13.86
C SER A 128 -8.34 -14.78 -13.07
N TYR A 129 -8.23 -15.63 -12.05
CA TYR A 129 -9.35 -15.98 -11.18
C TYR A 129 -9.87 -14.78 -10.39
N LEU A 130 -8.98 -13.96 -9.81
CA LEU A 130 -9.36 -12.77 -9.05
C LEU A 130 -9.91 -11.64 -9.94
N LYS A 131 -9.52 -11.60 -11.23
CA LYS A 131 -10.02 -10.64 -12.24
C LYS A 131 -11.34 -11.07 -12.92
N GLN A 132 -11.94 -12.21 -12.54
CA GLN A 132 -13.24 -12.62 -13.09
C GLN A 132 -14.30 -11.54 -12.90
N ASP A 133 -15.24 -11.45 -13.81
CA ASP A 133 -16.31 -10.43 -13.84
C ASP A 133 -15.79 -8.98 -13.92
N ASN A 134 -14.65 -8.76 -14.57
CA ASN A 134 -13.98 -7.47 -14.68
C ASN A 134 -13.60 -6.83 -13.33
N LYS A 135 -13.36 -7.65 -12.31
CA LYS A 135 -12.92 -7.18 -10.99
C LYS A 135 -11.45 -6.75 -11.03
N ASN A 136 -11.15 -5.73 -10.26
CA ASN A 136 -9.79 -5.24 -10.07
C ASN A 136 -9.16 -5.87 -8.82
N ILE A 137 -7.85 -6.04 -8.81
CA ILE A 137 -7.11 -6.55 -7.66
C ILE A 137 -6.56 -5.36 -6.86
N PRO A 138 -6.95 -5.16 -5.58
CA PRO A 138 -6.41 -4.10 -4.76
C PRO A 138 -4.90 -4.24 -4.54
N TYR A 139 -4.19 -3.12 -4.36
CA TYR A 139 -2.73 -3.10 -4.32
C TYR A 139 -2.13 -3.93 -3.19
N SER A 140 -2.68 -3.84 -1.97
CA SER A 140 -2.22 -4.66 -0.84
C SER A 140 -2.37 -6.16 -1.10
N VAL A 141 -3.48 -6.56 -1.73
CA VAL A 141 -3.73 -7.96 -2.15
C VAL A 141 -2.74 -8.38 -3.23
N ALA A 142 -2.50 -7.54 -4.24
CA ALA A 142 -1.59 -7.83 -5.33
C ALA A 142 -0.16 -8.08 -4.84
N VAL A 143 0.36 -7.19 -3.99
CA VAL A 143 1.73 -7.31 -3.46
C VAL A 143 1.86 -8.53 -2.53
N ALA A 144 0.88 -8.76 -1.66
CA ALA A 144 0.86 -9.92 -0.76
C ALA A 144 0.84 -11.25 -1.52
N LEU A 145 -0.05 -11.38 -2.51
CA LEU A 145 -0.18 -12.54 -3.37
C LEU A 145 1.13 -12.88 -4.07
N VAL A 146 1.73 -11.88 -4.73
CA VAL A 146 2.99 -12.04 -5.45
C VAL A 146 4.12 -12.42 -4.51
N SER A 147 4.20 -11.77 -3.35
CA SER A 147 5.23 -12.06 -2.35
C SER A 147 5.15 -13.51 -1.85
N ALA A 148 3.95 -14.01 -1.56
CA ALA A 148 3.73 -15.40 -1.15
C ALA A 148 4.12 -16.38 -2.26
N ILE A 149 3.67 -16.18 -3.49
CA ILE A 149 3.97 -17.05 -4.64
C ILE A 149 5.48 -17.13 -4.90
N HIS A 150 6.20 -16.03 -4.69
CA HIS A 150 7.66 -15.99 -4.89
C HIS A 150 8.46 -16.39 -3.64
N GLY A 151 7.81 -16.86 -2.57
CA GLY A 151 8.48 -17.35 -1.36
C GLY A 151 9.17 -16.26 -0.54
N ILE A 152 8.67 -15.04 -0.61
CA ILE A 152 9.16 -13.92 0.22
C ILE A 152 8.50 -14.02 1.59
N ALA A 153 9.27 -13.93 2.66
CA ALA A 153 8.75 -13.99 4.02
C ALA A 153 7.73 -12.89 4.29
N LEU A 154 6.62 -13.23 4.96
CA LEU A 154 5.52 -12.30 5.23
C LEU A 154 5.99 -11.02 5.93
N GLY A 155 6.82 -11.15 6.98
CA GLY A 155 7.30 -10.01 7.73
C GLY A 155 8.13 -9.03 6.89
N ASP A 156 9.00 -9.56 6.01
CA ASP A 156 9.83 -8.74 5.13
C ASP A 156 8.99 -8.04 4.06
N ALA A 157 8.08 -8.78 3.44
CA ALA A 157 7.18 -8.25 2.40
C ALA A 157 6.26 -7.14 2.96
N LEU A 158 5.69 -7.35 4.14
CA LEU A 158 4.80 -6.38 4.77
C LEU A 158 5.57 -5.13 5.22
N THR A 159 6.78 -5.30 5.80
CA THR A 159 7.63 -4.15 6.16
C THR A 159 7.97 -3.31 4.94
N ALA A 160 8.38 -3.95 3.85
CA ALA A 160 8.72 -3.27 2.62
C ALA A 160 7.50 -2.56 2.00
N TYR A 161 6.32 -3.19 2.03
CA TYR A 161 5.06 -2.60 1.56
C TYR A 161 4.70 -1.32 2.36
N LEU A 162 4.68 -1.41 3.70
CA LEU A 162 4.35 -0.26 4.55
C LEU A 162 5.37 0.88 4.40
N ASN A 163 6.65 0.55 4.24
CA ASN A 163 7.68 1.55 3.99
C ASN A 163 7.50 2.23 2.61
N ALA A 164 7.19 1.47 1.56
CA ALA A 164 6.92 2.03 0.24
C ALA A 164 5.67 2.91 0.23
N PHE A 165 4.60 2.50 0.89
CA PHE A 165 3.40 3.31 1.08
C PHE A 165 3.72 4.63 1.80
N SER A 166 4.43 4.57 2.93
CA SER A 166 4.86 5.77 3.66
C SER A 166 5.74 6.69 2.82
N SER A 167 6.67 6.12 2.05
CA SER A 167 7.56 6.88 1.16
C SER A 167 6.78 7.62 0.07
N ASN A 168 5.72 7.03 -0.49
CA ASN A 168 4.85 7.69 -1.46
C ASN A 168 4.11 8.87 -0.83
N LEU A 169 3.58 8.73 0.38
CA LEU A 169 2.90 9.82 1.11
C LEU A 169 3.87 10.96 1.45
N VAL A 170 5.08 10.63 1.91
CA VAL A 170 6.14 11.63 2.16
C VAL A 170 6.50 12.36 0.86
N SER A 171 6.65 11.63 -0.26
CA SER A 171 6.94 12.21 -1.57
C SER A 171 5.83 13.16 -2.04
N ALA A 172 4.56 12.82 -1.81
CA ALA A 172 3.44 13.72 -2.07
C ALA A 172 3.56 15.00 -1.23
N GLY A 173 3.80 14.88 0.07
CA GLY A 173 4.01 16.03 0.96
C GLY A 173 5.16 16.93 0.53
N VAL A 174 6.33 16.36 0.18
CA VAL A 174 7.50 17.14 -0.30
C VAL A 174 7.20 17.94 -1.57
N ARG A 175 6.30 17.46 -2.42
CA ARG A 175 5.89 18.18 -3.64
C ARG A 175 4.86 19.28 -3.39
N LEU A 176 4.14 19.23 -2.28
CA LEU A 176 3.03 20.14 -1.95
C LEU A 176 3.41 21.21 -0.94
N ILE A 177 4.35 20.94 -0.04
CA ILE A 177 4.79 21.87 1.00
C ILE A 177 6.29 22.18 0.87
N PRO A 178 6.77 23.39 1.27
CA PRO A 178 8.14 23.82 1.02
C PRO A 178 9.15 23.26 2.03
N ILE A 179 9.21 21.93 2.21
CA ILE A 179 10.14 21.32 3.19
C ILE A 179 11.42 20.74 2.57
N GLY A 180 11.46 20.53 1.27
CA GLY A 180 12.60 19.96 0.56
C GLY A 180 12.89 18.50 0.88
N GLN A 181 13.73 17.87 0.06
CA GLN A 181 14.02 16.42 0.10
C GLN A 181 14.65 15.95 1.42
N THR A 182 15.60 16.72 1.96
CA THR A 182 16.28 16.35 3.21
C THR A 182 15.30 16.25 4.39
N MET A 183 14.30 17.15 4.44
CA MET A 183 13.30 17.10 5.49
C MET A 183 12.31 15.96 5.26
N GLY A 184 11.96 15.66 4.00
CA GLY A 184 11.18 14.47 3.66
C GLY A 184 11.86 13.18 4.13
N LEU A 185 13.18 13.05 3.96
CA LEU A 185 13.92 11.90 4.48
C LEU A 185 13.89 11.82 6.02
N LYS A 186 13.92 12.95 6.73
CA LYS A 186 13.77 12.96 8.20
C LYS A 186 12.38 12.51 8.63
N VAL A 187 11.33 12.94 7.91
CA VAL A 187 9.97 12.47 8.16
C VAL A 187 9.89 10.97 7.96
N LEU A 188 10.40 10.44 6.84
CA LEU A 188 10.38 9.01 6.58
C LEU A 188 11.15 8.20 7.65
N ALA A 189 12.32 8.69 8.06
CA ALA A 189 13.08 8.07 9.14
C ALA A 189 12.32 8.08 10.48
N GLY A 190 11.59 9.15 10.78
CA GLY A 190 10.75 9.26 11.98
C GLY A 190 9.55 8.31 11.99
N LEU A 191 9.10 7.82 10.84
CA LEU A 191 8.00 6.86 10.71
C LEU A 191 8.41 5.40 10.97
N ALA A 192 9.70 5.10 11.14
CA ALA A 192 10.20 3.72 11.22
C ALA A 192 9.54 2.91 12.35
N ASP A 193 9.45 3.47 13.55
CA ASP A 193 8.84 2.79 14.70
C ASP A 193 7.33 2.58 14.52
N THR A 194 6.64 3.54 13.90
CA THR A 194 5.22 3.41 13.55
C THR A 194 5.02 2.29 12.53
N ILE A 195 5.85 2.22 11.49
CA ILE A 195 5.80 1.15 10.48
C ILE A 195 5.98 -0.23 11.15
N LEU A 196 6.95 -0.38 12.03
CA LEU A 196 7.19 -1.64 12.74
C LEU A 196 6.04 -2.01 13.68
N THR A 197 5.48 -1.03 14.37
CA THR A 197 4.30 -1.23 15.24
C THR A 197 3.08 -1.69 14.43
N VAL A 198 2.79 -1.01 13.32
CA VAL A 198 1.66 -1.37 12.43
C VAL A 198 1.87 -2.75 11.81
N LYS A 199 3.10 -3.10 11.44
CA LYS A 199 3.45 -4.45 10.98
C LYS A 199 3.07 -5.50 12.04
N GLU A 200 3.49 -5.34 13.31
CA GLU A 200 3.21 -6.32 14.37
C GLU A 200 1.69 -6.44 14.63
N ILE A 201 0.97 -5.32 14.64
CA ILE A 201 -0.49 -5.31 14.73
C ILE A 201 -1.10 -6.11 13.57
N SER A 202 -0.63 -5.86 12.34
CA SER A 202 -1.15 -6.51 11.14
C SER A 202 -0.89 -8.01 11.10
N LEU A 203 0.25 -8.47 11.64
CA LEU A 203 0.60 -9.90 11.70
C LEU A 203 -0.28 -10.68 12.70
N THR A 204 -0.75 -10.02 13.76
CA THR A 204 -1.49 -10.65 14.87
C THR A 204 -2.99 -10.39 14.83
N SER A 205 -3.45 -9.45 14.02
CA SER A 205 -4.86 -9.10 13.90
C SER A 205 -5.60 -9.98 12.89
N SER A 206 -6.93 -9.98 13.03
CA SER A 206 -7.86 -10.66 12.13
C SER A 206 -8.68 -9.62 11.36
N PRO A 207 -9.16 -9.90 10.13
CA PRO A 207 -10.08 -9.03 9.41
C PRO A 207 -11.36 -8.69 10.17
N LYS A 208 -11.77 -9.50 11.16
CA LYS A 208 -12.91 -9.21 12.04
C LYS A 208 -12.69 -7.99 12.94
N ASN A 209 -11.42 -7.65 13.21
CA ASN A 209 -11.03 -6.52 14.05
C ASN A 209 -10.56 -5.33 13.20
N MET A 210 -10.72 -5.41 11.87
CA MET A 210 -10.31 -4.37 10.96
C MET A 210 -11.30 -3.20 10.98
N GLY A 211 -10.76 -1.99 10.98
CA GLY A 211 -11.54 -0.76 10.92
C GLY A 211 -10.67 0.42 10.48
N SER A 212 -11.32 1.56 10.27
CA SER A 212 -10.65 2.84 10.03
C SER A 212 -11.26 3.91 10.94
N ALA A 213 -10.42 4.79 11.49
CA ALA A 213 -10.82 5.93 12.31
C ALA A 213 -10.17 7.22 11.80
N THR A 214 -9.95 7.33 10.49
CA THR A 214 -9.30 8.47 9.82
C THR A 214 -10.31 9.36 9.09
N LEU A 215 -11.39 9.77 9.77
CA LEU A 215 -12.48 10.55 9.16
C LEU A 215 -12.00 11.82 8.43
N VAL A 216 -10.98 12.49 8.95
CA VAL A 216 -10.43 13.69 8.31
C VAL A 216 -9.68 13.34 7.02
N VAL A 217 -8.96 12.22 6.98
CA VAL A 217 -8.30 11.72 5.75
C VAL A 217 -9.34 11.33 4.71
N ASP A 218 -10.39 10.62 5.13
CA ASP A 218 -11.48 10.23 4.24
C ASP A 218 -12.20 11.46 3.70
N TRP A 219 -12.45 12.46 4.54
CA TRP A 219 -13.04 13.74 4.14
C TRP A 219 -12.14 14.49 3.14
N THR A 220 -10.83 14.60 3.38
CA THR A 220 -9.93 15.30 2.45
C THR A 220 -9.83 14.58 1.11
N SER A 221 -9.82 13.25 1.10
CA SER A 221 -9.86 12.47 -0.14
C SER A 221 -11.18 12.69 -0.91
N ALA A 222 -12.33 12.66 -0.23
CA ALA A 222 -13.62 12.92 -0.87
C ALA A 222 -13.73 14.36 -1.41
N ARG A 223 -13.17 15.34 -0.71
CA ARG A 223 -13.14 16.74 -1.15
C ARG A 223 -12.20 16.98 -2.32
N HIS A 224 -11.11 16.21 -2.39
CA HIS A 224 -10.17 16.26 -3.50
C HIS A 224 -10.83 15.94 -4.85
N GLU A 225 -11.86 15.08 -4.89
CA GLU A 225 -12.62 14.76 -6.11
C GLU A 225 -13.15 15.98 -6.84
N THR A 226 -13.49 17.05 -6.11
CA THR A 226 -14.07 18.29 -6.63
C THR A 226 -13.12 19.49 -6.56
N GLN A 227 -11.86 19.27 -6.21
CA GLN A 227 -10.86 20.35 -6.13
C GLN A 227 -10.59 20.93 -7.51
N TYR A 228 -10.60 22.27 -7.62
CA TYR A 228 -10.52 22.97 -8.90
C TYR A 228 -9.17 22.82 -9.60
N THR A 229 -8.08 22.95 -8.84
CA THR A 229 -6.71 22.75 -9.36
C THR A 229 -6.08 21.56 -8.65
N ARG A 230 -5.63 20.59 -9.41
CA ARG A 230 -5.05 19.35 -8.89
C ARG A 230 -3.70 19.07 -9.52
N LEU A 231 -2.70 18.76 -8.69
CA LEU A 231 -1.42 18.21 -9.10
C LEU A 231 -1.45 16.68 -9.15
N PHE A 232 -2.23 16.08 -8.25
CA PHE A 232 -2.39 14.64 -8.12
C PHE A 232 -3.74 14.17 -8.69
N ARG A 233 -3.84 12.86 -8.90
CA ARG A 233 -5.04 12.22 -9.40
C ARG A 233 -6.02 11.85 -8.27
N SER A 234 -5.45 11.60 -7.05
CA SER A 234 -6.23 11.40 -5.83
C SER A 234 -5.52 12.01 -4.63
#